data_668c97ecdc8d3d9332b534dff91aa01e
#
_entry.id   668c97ecdc8d3d9332b534dff91aa01e
#
_cell.length_a   1.000
_cell.length_b   1.000
_cell.length_c   1.000
_cell.angle_alpha   90.00
_cell.angle_beta   90.00
_cell.angle_gamma   90.00
#
_symmetry.space_group_name_H-M   'P 1'
#
loop_
_entity.id
_entity.type
_entity.pdbx_description
1 polymer ?
#
loop_
_entity_poly.entity_id
_entity_poly.type
_entity_poly.pdbx_seq_one_letter_code
_entity_poly.pdbx_strand_id
1 'polypeptide(L)'
;MNVRMLAVLLLSVAVLLSGCSAASPTASETASSPRDSASATTRTSEGGQVTAVVDWAGPDEGAVFDVSLDTHSVDLDALDLADAVLRNDRGEALTAQAWAAPKGGHHREGSLAFEGNATPFFKGAAWIELVLSGVGDLPERTLRWETGS
;
A
#
# COMPACT_ATOMS: atom_id res chain seq x y z
N MET A 1 -52.25 14.36 -45.62
CA MET A 1 -52.71 15.50 -46.44
C MET A 1 -51.66 16.62 -46.29
N ASN A 2 -51.08 16.99 -47.45
CA ASN A 2 -50.27 18.17 -47.76
C ASN A 2 -48.84 18.16 -47.23
N VAL A 3 -47.84 17.78 -48.02
CA VAL A 3 -47.26 18.24 -49.31
C VAL A 3 -47.02 19.75 -49.33
N ARG A 4 -45.76 20.13 -49.41
CA ARG A 4 -45.12 21.11 -50.30
C ARG A 4 -43.77 21.46 -49.72
N MET A 5 -42.68 20.94 -50.26
CA MET A 5 -42.03 21.33 -51.53
C MET A 5 -41.50 22.74 -51.57
N LEU A 6 -40.28 22.83 -51.87
CA LEU A 6 -39.41 23.74 -52.65
C LEU A 6 -38.19 24.17 -51.81
N ALA A 7 -37.03 23.85 -52.17
CA ALA A 7 -36.20 24.03 -53.36
C ALA A 7 -35.15 25.13 -53.18
N VAL A 8 -33.88 24.67 -53.29
CA VAL A 8 -32.79 25.32 -54.02
C VAL A 8 -32.27 26.68 -53.52
N LEU A 9 -31.06 26.75 -53.06
CA LEU A 9 -30.03 27.54 -53.76
C LEU A 9 -28.61 27.13 -53.35
N LEU A 10 -27.84 26.72 -54.37
CA LEU A 10 -26.41 26.58 -54.37
C LEU A 10 -25.73 27.95 -54.16
N LEU A 11 -24.77 28.02 -53.26
CA LEU A 11 -23.71 28.99 -53.43
C LEU A 11 -22.39 28.40 -52.92
N SER A 12 -21.57 28.05 -53.87
CA SER A 12 -20.19 27.65 -53.71
C SER A 12 -19.37 28.88 -53.32
N VAL A 13 -18.70 28.81 -52.18
CA VAL A 13 -17.55 29.67 -51.91
C VAL A 13 -16.39 28.81 -51.48
N ALA A 14 -15.48 28.63 -52.39
CA ALA A 14 -14.16 28.09 -52.12
C ALA A 14 -13.32 29.16 -51.43
N VAL A 15 -12.95 28.94 -50.20
CA VAL A 15 -11.88 29.70 -49.55
C VAL A 15 -10.73 28.75 -49.28
N LEU A 16 -9.72 28.86 -50.10
CA LEU A 16 -8.39 28.32 -49.87
C LEU A 16 -7.75 29.19 -48.78
N LEU A 17 -7.55 28.63 -47.57
CA LEU A 17 -6.68 29.21 -46.57
C LEU A 17 -5.64 28.16 -46.16
N SER A 18 -4.48 28.54 -46.59
CA SER A 18 -3.19 27.88 -46.38
C SER A 18 -2.93 27.51 -44.93
N GLY A 19 -2.30 26.38 -44.78
CA GLY A 19 -1.84 25.71 -43.58
C GLY A 19 -1.14 26.57 -42.54
N CYS A 20 -1.39 26.17 -41.33
CA CYS A 20 -0.42 26.19 -40.26
C CYS A 20 -0.43 24.78 -39.66
N SER A 21 0.60 24.04 -39.98
CA SER A 21 0.97 22.85 -39.18
C SER A 21 1.31 23.30 -37.76
N ALA A 22 0.34 23.26 -36.92
CA ALA A 22 0.60 23.22 -35.46
C ALA A 22 1.01 21.78 -35.15
N ALA A 23 2.30 21.59 -34.98
CA ALA A 23 2.84 20.40 -34.35
C ALA A 23 2.14 20.24 -33.00
N SER A 24 1.28 19.27 -32.90
CA SER A 24 0.82 18.76 -31.62
C SER A 24 2.06 18.35 -30.83
N PRO A 25 2.23 18.83 -29.57
CA PRO A 25 3.20 18.19 -28.71
C PRO A 25 2.68 16.76 -28.50
N THR A 26 3.37 15.81 -29.06
CA THR A 26 3.32 14.43 -28.63
C THR A 26 3.61 14.47 -27.14
N ALA A 27 2.58 14.35 -26.32
CA ALA A 27 2.74 13.96 -24.96
C ALA A 27 3.48 12.62 -25.03
N SER A 28 4.77 12.66 -24.79
CA SER A 28 5.48 11.46 -24.36
C SER A 28 4.77 11.02 -23.09
N GLU A 29 3.82 10.12 -23.22
CA GLU A 29 3.51 9.18 -22.16
C GLU A 29 4.86 8.53 -21.86
N THR A 30 5.53 9.10 -20.90
CA THR A 30 6.54 8.38 -20.16
C THR A 30 5.78 7.19 -19.59
N ALA A 31 5.80 6.09 -20.33
CA ALA A 31 5.52 4.80 -19.78
C ALA A 31 6.41 4.73 -18.54
N SER A 32 5.78 4.92 -17.39
CA SER A 32 6.38 4.54 -16.14
C SER A 32 6.69 3.07 -16.31
N SER A 33 7.94 2.77 -16.66
CA SER A 33 8.49 1.45 -16.45
C SER A 33 8.00 1.03 -15.07
N PRO A 34 7.48 -0.20 -14.92
CA PRO A 34 7.37 -0.76 -13.60
C PRO A 34 8.78 -0.57 -13.03
N ARG A 35 8.93 0.38 -12.11
CA ARG A 35 10.08 0.34 -11.22
C ARG A 35 9.94 -1.03 -10.62
N ASP A 36 10.90 -1.88 -10.93
CA ASP A 36 11.15 -3.06 -10.12
C ASP A 36 10.89 -2.61 -8.70
N SER A 37 9.91 -3.24 -8.09
CA SER A 37 9.53 -2.99 -6.72
C SER A 37 10.74 -3.35 -5.88
N ALA A 38 11.66 -2.45 -5.76
CA ALA A 38 12.52 -2.38 -4.61
C ALA A 38 11.53 -2.47 -3.45
N SER A 39 11.57 -3.59 -2.76
CA SER A 39 10.63 -4.09 -1.75
C SER A 39 9.81 -2.97 -1.16
N ALA A 40 8.54 -2.85 -1.56
CA ALA A 40 7.69 -1.85 -0.95
C ALA A 40 7.77 -2.11 0.55
N THR A 41 8.32 -1.19 1.30
CA THR A 41 8.53 -1.33 2.75
C THR A 41 7.20 -1.39 3.46
N THR A 42 6.20 -0.71 2.92
CA THR A 42 4.87 -0.58 3.51
C THR A 42 3.94 -1.72 3.11
N ARG A 43 3.19 -2.22 4.08
CA ARG A 43 2.06 -3.13 3.90
C ARG A 43 0.82 -2.57 4.58
N THR A 44 -0.32 -2.77 3.95
CA THR A 44 -1.62 -2.36 4.49
C THR A 44 -2.54 -3.56 4.61
N SER A 45 -3.25 -3.64 5.72
CA SER A 45 -4.31 -4.63 5.97
C SER A 45 -5.57 -3.92 6.43
N GLU A 46 -6.60 -3.96 5.60
CA GLU A 46 -7.91 -3.37 5.88
C GLU A 46 -8.89 -4.45 6.34
N GLY A 47 -9.88 -4.06 7.15
CA GLY A 47 -10.95 -4.93 7.60
C GLY A 47 -11.11 -4.93 9.12
N GLY A 48 -12.16 -5.60 9.63
CA GLY A 48 -12.46 -5.65 11.06
C GLY A 48 -12.57 -4.27 11.71
N GLN A 49 -13.04 -3.27 10.97
CA GLN A 49 -13.19 -1.88 11.38
C GLN A 49 -11.87 -1.13 11.66
N VAL A 50 -10.73 -1.75 11.40
CA VAL A 50 -9.39 -1.15 11.60
C VAL A 50 -8.58 -1.29 10.33
N THR A 51 -7.90 -0.22 9.94
CA THR A 51 -6.83 -0.22 8.94
C THR A 51 -5.50 -0.30 9.67
N ALA A 52 -4.69 -1.30 9.34
CA ALA A 52 -3.33 -1.43 9.81
C ALA A 52 -2.36 -1.12 8.68
N VAL A 53 -1.47 -0.17 8.91
CA VAL A 53 -0.36 0.16 8.01
C VAL A 53 0.93 -0.18 8.74
N VAL A 54 1.81 -0.94 8.10
CA VAL A 54 3.06 -1.38 8.69
C VAL A 54 4.20 -1.10 7.73
N ASP A 55 5.20 -0.39 8.24
CA ASP A 55 6.45 -0.13 7.54
C ASP A 55 7.59 -0.95 8.15
N TRP A 56 8.38 -1.56 7.27
CA TRP A 56 9.60 -2.25 7.65
C TRP A 56 10.75 -1.81 6.74
N ALA A 57 11.78 -1.24 7.33
CA ALA A 57 12.90 -0.66 6.60
C ALA A 57 13.84 -1.70 5.97
N GLY A 58 13.67 -2.98 6.31
CA GLY A 58 14.44 -4.08 5.75
C GLY A 58 15.31 -4.80 6.78
N PRO A 59 15.97 -5.90 6.35
CA PRO A 59 16.73 -6.78 7.25
C PRO A 59 17.93 -6.10 7.92
N ASP A 60 18.49 -5.04 7.33
CA ASP A 60 19.62 -4.31 7.87
C ASP A 60 19.25 -3.48 9.10
N GLU A 61 17.99 -3.03 9.19
CA GLU A 61 17.45 -2.31 10.35
C GLU A 61 16.92 -3.26 11.44
N GLY A 62 16.95 -4.56 11.17
CA GLY A 62 16.54 -5.60 12.11
C GLY A 62 15.04 -5.85 12.14
N ALA A 63 14.60 -6.47 13.24
CA ALA A 63 13.19 -6.87 13.43
C ALA A 63 12.41 -5.77 14.17
N VAL A 64 12.34 -4.59 13.56
CA VAL A 64 11.59 -3.42 14.07
C VAL A 64 10.65 -2.95 12.97
N PHE A 65 9.38 -2.74 13.32
CA PHE A 65 8.31 -2.33 12.43
C PHE A 65 7.63 -1.10 12.99
N ASP A 66 7.36 -0.12 12.15
CA ASP A 66 6.49 0.99 12.52
C ASP A 66 5.05 0.61 12.15
N VAL A 67 4.19 0.57 13.17
CA VAL A 67 2.81 0.14 13.05
C VAL A 67 1.88 1.30 13.32
N SER A 68 1.00 1.60 12.38
CA SER A 68 -0.08 2.57 12.51
C SER A 68 -1.43 1.86 12.38
N LEU A 69 -2.31 2.12 13.34
CA LEU A 69 -3.67 1.60 13.38
C LEU A 69 -4.67 2.74 13.37
N ASP A 70 -5.59 2.72 12.41
CA ASP A 70 -6.65 3.70 12.23
C ASP A 70 -8.02 3.07 12.23
N THR A 71 -8.97 3.70 12.92
CA THR A 71 -10.37 3.28 12.99
C THR A 71 -11.30 4.46 13.19
N HIS A 72 -12.59 4.26 12.93
CA HIS A 72 -13.64 5.23 13.25
C HIS A 72 -14.60 4.74 14.34
N SER A 73 -14.48 3.49 14.77
CA SER A 73 -15.49 2.83 15.59
C SER A 73 -14.95 1.98 16.74
N VAL A 74 -13.66 1.70 16.75
CA VAL A 74 -13.03 0.84 17.76
C VAL A 74 -12.13 1.68 18.66
N ASP A 75 -12.18 1.44 19.96
CA ASP A 75 -11.21 2.02 20.90
C ASP A 75 -9.94 1.16 20.92
N LEU A 76 -8.83 1.76 20.50
CA LEU A 76 -7.54 1.09 20.39
C LEU A 76 -6.70 1.19 21.67
N ASP A 77 -7.15 1.92 22.70
CA ASP A 77 -6.34 2.20 23.89
C ASP A 77 -5.97 0.97 24.71
N ALA A 78 -6.81 -0.05 24.68
CA ALA A 78 -6.56 -1.32 25.37
C ALA A 78 -5.74 -2.32 24.54
N LEU A 79 -5.50 -2.03 23.25
CA LEU A 79 -4.79 -2.95 22.39
C LEU A 79 -3.30 -2.98 22.74
N ASP A 80 -2.78 -4.20 22.85
CA ASP A 80 -1.36 -4.50 22.96
C ASP A 80 -0.98 -5.48 21.87
N LEU A 81 0.12 -5.22 21.18
CA LEU A 81 0.64 -6.09 20.12
C LEU A 81 1.74 -7.04 20.61
N ALA A 82 1.86 -7.25 21.92
CA ALA A 82 2.87 -8.15 22.52
C ALA A 82 2.71 -9.62 22.07
N ASP A 83 1.50 -10.01 21.64
CA ASP A 83 1.23 -11.33 21.06
C ASP A 83 1.55 -11.43 19.56
N ALA A 84 2.08 -10.37 18.97
CA ALA A 84 2.48 -10.41 17.57
C ALA A 84 3.66 -11.37 17.36
N VAL A 85 3.67 -12.03 16.20
CA VAL A 85 4.69 -12.99 15.82
C VAL A 85 5.30 -12.59 14.48
N LEU A 86 6.62 -12.59 14.41
CA LEU A 86 7.34 -12.49 13.14
C LEU A 86 7.86 -13.88 12.77
N ARG A 87 7.48 -14.41 11.61
CA ARG A 87 7.89 -15.73 11.13
C ARG A 87 8.56 -15.67 9.75
N ASN A 88 9.36 -16.66 9.40
CA ASN A 88 10.00 -16.76 8.11
C ASN A 88 9.66 -18.09 7.40
N ASP A 89 10.11 -18.23 6.16
CA ASP A 89 9.89 -19.41 5.32
C ASP A 89 10.60 -20.69 5.83
N ARG A 90 11.52 -20.56 6.79
CA ARG A 90 12.22 -21.71 7.41
C ARG A 90 11.52 -22.25 8.66
N GLY A 91 10.38 -21.66 9.02
CA GLY A 91 9.62 -22.06 10.21
C GLY A 91 10.17 -21.50 11.53
N GLU A 92 11.07 -20.54 11.47
CA GLU A 92 11.53 -19.79 12.64
C GLU A 92 10.55 -18.69 12.99
N ALA A 93 10.45 -18.35 14.27
CA ALA A 93 9.59 -17.30 14.77
C ALA A 93 10.28 -16.47 15.85
N LEU A 94 9.97 -15.16 15.86
CA LEU A 94 10.34 -14.22 16.91
C LEU A 94 9.08 -13.70 17.56
N THR A 95 9.13 -13.46 18.88
CA THR A 95 8.03 -12.90 19.67
C THR A 95 8.21 -11.40 19.82
N ALA A 96 7.11 -10.66 19.75
CA ALA A 96 7.13 -9.22 19.92
C ALA A 96 7.46 -8.84 21.37
N GLN A 97 8.10 -7.68 21.50
CA GLN A 97 8.15 -6.91 22.74
C GLN A 97 6.86 -6.07 22.85
N ALA A 98 6.73 -5.34 23.95
CA ALA A 98 5.62 -4.41 24.11
C ALA A 98 5.62 -3.36 22.98
N TRP A 99 4.45 -3.11 22.41
CA TRP A 99 4.28 -2.09 21.39
C TRP A 99 4.46 -0.68 21.96
N ALA A 100 5.47 0.04 21.50
CA ALA A 100 5.79 1.38 21.97
C ALA A 100 4.92 2.44 21.27
N ALA A 101 3.61 2.40 21.51
CA ALA A 101 2.64 3.33 20.92
C ALA A 101 1.86 4.05 22.04
N PRO A 102 1.79 5.40 22.00
CA PRO A 102 0.93 6.15 22.91
C PRO A 102 -0.53 5.74 22.73
N LYS A 103 -1.31 5.91 23.81
CA LYS A 103 -2.76 5.80 23.70
C LYS A 103 -3.30 6.96 22.87
N GLY A 104 -4.26 6.69 21.99
CA GLY A 104 -4.78 7.68 21.07
C GLY A 104 -6.21 7.38 20.56
N GLY A 105 -6.96 6.55 21.28
CA GLY A 105 -8.35 6.23 20.98
C GLY A 105 -8.52 5.55 19.63
N HIS A 106 -8.75 6.33 18.58
CA HIS A 106 -9.04 5.83 17.23
C HIS A 106 -7.83 5.83 16.29
N HIS A 107 -6.71 6.39 16.72
CA HIS A 107 -5.46 6.39 15.97
C HIS A 107 -4.31 6.08 16.92
N ARG A 108 -3.53 5.06 16.61
CA ARG A 108 -2.32 4.71 17.36
C ARG A 108 -1.19 4.36 16.41
N GLU A 109 -0.03 4.92 16.69
CA GLU A 109 1.19 4.69 15.93
C GLU A 109 2.37 4.50 16.87
N GLY A 110 3.25 3.56 16.52
CA GLY A 110 4.46 3.30 17.30
C GLY A 110 5.25 2.12 16.77
N SER A 111 6.43 1.93 17.36
CA SER A 111 7.35 0.87 16.95
C SER A 111 7.05 -0.44 17.67
N LEU A 112 7.07 -1.53 16.90
CA LEU A 112 6.95 -2.90 17.35
C LEU A 112 8.27 -3.63 17.08
N ALA A 113 8.98 -3.97 18.14
CA ALA A 113 10.25 -4.68 18.08
C ALA A 113 10.09 -6.15 18.47
N PHE A 114 10.94 -7.01 17.92
CA PHE A 114 10.92 -8.45 18.19
C PHE A 114 12.18 -8.88 18.92
N GLU A 115 12.02 -9.81 19.86
CA GLU A 115 13.13 -10.40 20.61
C GLU A 115 13.83 -11.48 19.79
N GLY A 116 15.16 -11.54 19.96
CA GLY A 116 15.98 -12.57 19.33
C GLY A 116 17.06 -12.01 18.42
N ASN A 117 17.78 -12.93 17.80
CA ASN A 117 18.84 -12.55 16.86
C ASN A 117 18.28 -12.36 15.45
N ALA A 118 18.01 -11.11 15.10
CA ALA A 118 17.42 -10.75 13.81
C ALA A 118 18.34 -11.15 12.62
N THR A 119 19.66 -11.01 12.75
CA THR A 119 20.59 -11.29 11.65
C THR A 119 20.47 -12.72 11.09
N PRO A 120 20.58 -13.80 11.88
CA PRO A 120 20.39 -15.15 11.34
C PRO A 120 18.95 -15.41 10.91
N PHE A 121 17.95 -14.76 11.55
CA PHE A 121 16.55 -14.91 11.21
C PHE A 121 16.26 -14.42 9.77
N PHE A 122 16.85 -13.31 9.36
CA PHE A 122 16.66 -12.77 8.00
C PHE A 122 17.58 -13.40 6.97
N LYS A 123 18.77 -13.86 7.38
CA LYS A 123 19.79 -14.38 6.46
C LYS A 123 19.30 -15.60 5.70
N GLY A 124 19.13 -15.44 4.38
CA GLY A 124 18.69 -16.52 3.49
C GLY A 124 17.21 -16.87 3.63
N ALA A 125 16.43 -16.06 4.31
CA ALA A 125 14.99 -16.15 4.26
C ALA A 125 14.49 -15.59 2.90
N ALA A 126 13.57 -16.28 2.25
CA ALA A 126 12.94 -15.79 1.03
C ALA A 126 11.86 -14.76 1.34
N TRP A 127 11.21 -14.92 2.47
CA TRP A 127 10.17 -14.01 2.95
C TRP A 127 10.06 -14.01 4.47
N ILE A 128 9.44 -12.97 4.98
CA ILE A 128 8.97 -12.87 6.36
C ILE A 128 7.50 -12.52 6.39
N GLU A 129 6.82 -12.87 7.47
CA GLU A 129 5.44 -12.51 7.77
C GLU A 129 5.32 -11.99 9.19
N LEU A 130 4.73 -10.80 9.30
CA LEU A 130 4.25 -10.25 10.55
C LEU A 130 2.80 -10.66 10.76
N VAL A 131 2.53 -11.30 11.88
CA VAL A 131 1.19 -11.73 12.29
C VAL A 131 0.76 -10.89 13.48
N LEU A 132 -0.32 -10.11 13.29
CA LEU A 132 -0.92 -9.30 14.35
C LEU A 132 -2.24 -9.96 14.78
N SER A 133 -2.37 -10.26 16.06
CA SER A 133 -3.56 -10.91 16.63
C SER A 133 -4.49 -9.89 17.27
N GLY A 134 -5.81 -10.12 17.14
CA GLY A 134 -6.83 -9.39 17.89
C GLY A 134 -6.98 -7.90 17.53
N VAL A 135 -6.60 -7.51 16.31
CA VAL A 135 -6.74 -6.12 15.87
C VAL A 135 -8.10 -5.91 15.20
N GLY A 136 -8.98 -5.17 15.87
CA GLY A 136 -10.38 -5.00 15.46
C GLY A 136 -11.15 -6.32 15.54
N ASP A 137 -12.09 -6.53 14.63
CA ASP A 137 -12.92 -7.75 14.58
C ASP A 137 -12.22 -8.91 13.86
N LEU A 138 -10.96 -8.75 13.43
CA LEU A 138 -10.20 -9.83 12.81
C LEU A 138 -9.37 -10.58 13.85
N PRO A 139 -9.46 -11.90 13.89
CA PRO A 139 -8.66 -12.69 14.82
C PRO A 139 -7.17 -12.60 14.52
N GLU A 140 -6.81 -12.46 13.25
CA GLU A 140 -5.42 -12.41 12.80
C GLU A 140 -5.30 -11.58 11.52
N ARG A 141 -4.18 -10.83 11.39
CA ARG A 141 -3.74 -10.12 10.20
C ARG A 141 -2.34 -10.58 9.84
N THR A 142 -2.13 -10.96 8.60
CA THR A 142 -0.82 -11.37 8.10
C THR A 142 -0.32 -10.38 7.06
N LEU A 143 0.87 -9.83 7.29
CA LEU A 143 1.56 -8.92 6.38
C LEU A 143 2.90 -9.53 6.00
N ARG A 144 3.19 -9.63 4.70
CA ARG A 144 4.34 -10.35 4.16
C ARG A 144 5.27 -9.46 3.35
N TRP A 145 6.56 -9.65 3.54
CA TRP A 145 7.63 -9.05 2.76
C TRP A 145 8.51 -10.12 2.15
N GLU A 146 8.87 -9.95 0.89
CA GLU A 146 9.92 -10.72 0.25
C GLU A 146 11.26 -10.10 0.64
N THR A 147 12.20 -10.91 1.12
CA THR A 147 13.49 -10.42 1.65
C THR A 147 14.58 -10.38 0.60
N GLY A 148 14.33 -10.91 -0.61
CA GLY A 148 15.24 -10.85 -1.75
C GLY A 148 16.59 -11.45 -1.41
N SER A 149 16.73 -12.76 -1.53
CA SER A 149 18.02 -13.45 -1.43
C SER A 149 18.72 -13.46 -2.78
#